data_ae1acafe2fc7dfb58c1e7e0db01f7f9b
#
_entry.id   ae1acafe2fc7dfb58c1e7e0db01f7f9b
#
_cell.length_a   1.000
_cell.length_b   1.000
_cell.length_c   1.000
_cell.angle_alpha   90.00
_cell.angle_beta   90.00
_cell.angle_gamma   90.00
#
_symmetry.space_group_name_H-M   'P 1'
#
loop_
_entity.id
_entity.type
_entity.pdbx_description
1 polymer ?
#
loop_
_entity_poly.entity_id
_entity_poly.type
_entity_poly.pdbx_seq_one_letter_code
_entity_poly.pdbx_strand_id
1 'polypeptide(L)'
;SRLGRKSVMTSPMTVPAAIPPALARRRDYAGPALFAYGFRPFFLVAALWSAVGILLWVRQYFGEISLPLGMNALDWHIHEMLYGYVAATIAGFLLTAIPNWTGRLPVNGWRLAGLVLLWLAGRAAILLSANIGGFAAALVDVSFLLALASVAVREIVAGKNWRNLRVMVVLVVLILGNI
;
A
#
# COMPACT_ATOMS: atom_id res chain seq x y z
N SER A 1 -1.80 -31.55 -70.13
CA SER A 1 -2.08 -30.41 -69.26
C SER A 1 -2.51 -30.95 -67.92
N ARG A 2 -1.57 -31.00 -66.92
CA ARG A 2 -1.87 -31.36 -65.54
C ARG A 2 -1.90 -30.08 -64.75
N LEU A 3 -3.09 -29.61 -64.41
CA LEU A 3 -3.29 -28.48 -63.48
C LEU A 3 -3.03 -28.97 -62.03
N GLY A 4 -1.92 -28.54 -61.45
CA GLY A 4 -1.57 -28.78 -60.04
C GLY A 4 -2.51 -28.00 -59.13
N ARG A 5 -3.32 -28.73 -58.37
CA ARG A 5 -4.17 -28.19 -57.32
C ARG A 5 -3.28 -27.79 -56.16
N LYS A 6 -3.00 -26.47 -55.96
CA LYS A 6 -2.35 -25.97 -54.74
C LYS A 6 -3.30 -26.17 -53.55
N SER A 7 -2.95 -27.09 -52.69
CA SER A 7 -3.59 -27.25 -51.37
C SER A 7 -3.32 -26.00 -50.54
N VAL A 8 -4.35 -25.24 -50.25
CA VAL A 8 -4.27 -24.14 -49.27
C VAL A 8 -4.21 -24.77 -47.88
N MET A 9 -3.00 -24.78 -47.30
CA MET A 9 -2.78 -25.18 -45.93
C MET A 9 -3.41 -24.09 -45.03
N THR A 10 -4.62 -24.33 -44.54
CA THR A 10 -5.22 -23.51 -43.47
C THR A 10 -4.46 -23.78 -42.21
N SER A 11 -3.66 -22.78 -41.74
CA SER A 11 -3.03 -22.83 -40.41
C SER A 11 -4.11 -23.04 -39.37
N PRO A 12 -3.91 -23.95 -38.39
CA PRO A 12 -4.87 -24.13 -37.30
C PRO A 12 -4.96 -22.82 -36.52
N MET A 13 -6.18 -22.27 -36.40
CA MET A 13 -6.46 -21.15 -35.52
C MET A 13 -6.02 -21.53 -34.11
N THR A 14 -4.96 -20.88 -33.61
CA THR A 14 -4.53 -21.01 -32.22
C THR A 14 -5.65 -20.49 -31.35
N VAL A 15 -6.37 -21.37 -30.65
CA VAL A 15 -7.33 -21.00 -29.61
C VAL A 15 -6.56 -20.19 -28.57
N PRO A 16 -6.98 -18.97 -28.22
CA PRO A 16 -6.32 -18.19 -27.20
C PRO A 16 -6.26 -19.02 -25.91
N ALA A 17 -5.09 -19.14 -25.31
CA ALA A 17 -4.93 -19.86 -24.05
C ALA A 17 -5.94 -19.31 -23.02
N ALA A 18 -6.71 -20.19 -22.39
CA ALA A 18 -7.70 -19.82 -21.39
C ALA A 18 -7.03 -18.97 -20.30
N ILE A 19 -7.59 -17.80 -20.04
CA ILE A 19 -7.07 -16.88 -19.01
C ILE A 19 -7.09 -17.63 -17.66
N PRO A 20 -5.96 -17.72 -16.95
CA PRO A 20 -5.93 -18.39 -15.66
C PRO A 20 -7.02 -17.83 -14.72
N PRO A 21 -7.71 -18.67 -13.92
CA PRO A 21 -8.83 -18.26 -13.08
C PRO A 21 -8.49 -17.10 -12.14
N ALA A 22 -7.25 -17.00 -11.67
CA ALA A 22 -6.76 -15.88 -10.85
C ALA A 22 -6.72 -14.55 -11.63
N LEU A 23 -6.36 -14.58 -12.92
CA LEU A 23 -6.36 -13.40 -13.79
C LEU A 23 -7.79 -13.00 -14.19
N ALA A 24 -8.69 -13.95 -14.40
CA ALA A 24 -10.11 -13.69 -14.62
C ALA A 24 -10.72 -12.96 -13.42
N ARG A 25 -10.54 -13.47 -12.20
CA ARG A 25 -11.03 -12.83 -10.97
C ARG A 25 -10.43 -11.44 -10.69
N ARG A 26 -9.23 -11.14 -11.21
CA ARG A 26 -8.66 -9.78 -11.14
C ARG A 26 -9.43 -8.78 -12.02
N ARG A 27 -10.07 -9.24 -13.09
CA ARG A 27 -10.89 -8.40 -14.00
C ARG A 27 -12.30 -8.17 -13.47
N ASP A 28 -12.79 -9.05 -12.58
CA ASP A 28 -14.18 -9.03 -12.09
C ASP A 28 -14.42 -8.07 -10.89
N TYR A 29 -13.42 -7.25 -10.53
CA TYR A 29 -13.61 -6.25 -9.50
C TYR A 29 -14.50 -5.10 -10.01
N ALA A 30 -15.76 -5.06 -9.54
CA ALA A 30 -16.79 -4.08 -9.92
C ALA A 30 -16.84 -2.82 -9.03
N GLY A 31 -15.92 -2.69 -8.05
CA GLY A 31 -15.87 -1.54 -7.14
C GLY A 31 -15.13 -0.32 -7.72
N PRO A 32 -14.97 0.76 -6.93
CA PRO A 32 -14.25 1.95 -7.36
C PRO A 32 -12.82 1.64 -7.82
N ALA A 33 -12.42 2.15 -8.98
CA ALA A 33 -11.12 1.87 -9.59
C ALA A 33 -9.92 2.19 -8.67
N LEU A 34 -10.07 3.16 -7.76
CA LEU A 34 -9.07 3.53 -6.76
C LEU A 34 -8.71 2.34 -5.85
N PHE A 35 -9.68 1.54 -5.45
CA PHE A 35 -9.49 0.41 -4.54
C PHE A 35 -9.34 -0.95 -5.25
N ALA A 36 -9.06 -0.96 -6.55
CA ALA A 36 -8.81 -2.19 -7.29
C ALA A 36 -7.42 -2.79 -6.98
N TYR A 37 -6.42 -1.95 -6.70
CA TYR A 37 -5.03 -2.35 -6.44
C TYR A 37 -4.40 -1.46 -5.37
N GLY A 38 -3.56 -2.06 -4.51
CA GLY A 38 -2.94 -1.38 -3.37
C GLY A 38 -2.13 -0.13 -3.71
N PHE A 39 -1.41 -0.15 -4.83
CA PHE A 39 -0.59 1.01 -5.23
C PHE A 39 -1.41 2.27 -5.52
N ARG A 40 -2.64 2.13 -6.04
CA ARG A 40 -3.45 3.28 -6.46
C ARG A 40 -3.76 4.23 -5.31
N PRO A 41 -4.42 3.80 -4.22
CA PRO A 41 -4.69 4.70 -3.12
C PRO A 41 -3.42 5.07 -2.36
N PHE A 42 -2.50 4.12 -2.12
CA PHE A 42 -1.35 4.38 -1.26
C PHE A 42 -0.31 5.30 -1.90
N PHE A 43 -0.01 5.18 -3.20
CA PHE A 43 0.88 6.13 -3.86
C PHE A 43 0.23 7.51 -3.98
N LEU A 44 -1.10 7.57 -4.18
CA LEU A 44 -1.81 8.84 -4.19
C LEU A 44 -1.73 9.54 -2.83
N VAL A 45 -2.07 8.85 -1.73
CA VAL A 45 -2.03 9.47 -0.40
C VAL A 45 -0.59 9.76 0.04
N ALA A 46 0.40 8.94 -0.34
CA ALA A 46 1.81 9.22 -0.08
C ALA A 46 2.26 10.51 -0.77
N ALA A 47 1.96 10.68 -2.07
CA ALA A 47 2.32 11.87 -2.82
C ALA A 47 1.63 13.13 -2.26
N LEU A 48 0.34 13.05 -1.95
CA LEU A 48 -0.40 14.15 -1.35
C LEU A 48 0.14 14.50 0.04
N TRP A 49 0.43 13.48 0.87
CA TRP A 49 0.92 13.69 2.22
C TRP A 49 2.35 14.26 2.24
N SER A 50 3.22 13.84 1.33
CA SER A 50 4.55 14.43 1.23
C SER A 50 4.49 15.93 0.91
N ALA A 51 3.61 16.34 0.00
CA ALA A 51 3.41 17.74 -0.34
C ALA A 51 2.81 18.54 0.83
N VAL A 52 1.73 18.04 1.44
CA VAL A 52 1.07 18.69 2.58
C VAL A 52 2.00 18.74 3.79
N GLY A 53 2.69 17.63 4.10
CA GLY A 53 3.61 17.53 5.23
C GLY A 53 4.76 18.53 5.16
N ILE A 54 5.38 18.69 3.98
CA ILE A 54 6.43 19.69 3.75
C ILE A 54 5.88 21.12 3.93
N LEU A 55 4.73 21.41 3.35
CA LEU A 55 4.12 22.74 3.46
C LEU A 55 3.78 23.11 4.91
N LEU A 56 3.20 22.17 5.66
CA LEU A 56 2.89 22.37 7.08
C LEU A 56 4.16 22.52 7.90
N TRP A 57 5.19 21.70 7.66
CA TRP A 57 6.43 21.75 8.37
C TRP A 57 7.19 23.06 8.15
N VAL A 58 7.31 23.53 6.89
CA VAL A 58 7.99 24.79 6.55
C VAL A 58 7.30 25.96 7.27
N ARG A 59 5.98 26.04 7.24
CA ARG A 59 5.24 27.12 7.90
C ARG A 59 5.38 27.05 9.43
N GLN A 60 5.41 25.86 9.99
CA GLN A 60 5.64 25.66 11.44
C GLN A 60 7.09 26.01 11.81
N TYR A 61 8.07 25.64 10.98
CA TYR A 61 9.47 25.94 11.19
C TYR A 61 9.75 27.45 11.22
N PHE A 62 9.08 28.23 10.36
CA PHE A 62 9.16 29.69 10.38
C PHE A 62 8.23 30.37 11.41
N GLY A 63 7.51 29.59 12.20
CA GLY A 63 6.64 30.14 13.24
C GLY A 63 5.34 30.77 12.72
N GLU A 64 4.97 30.53 11.45
CA GLU A 64 3.75 31.07 10.86
C GLU A 64 2.50 30.36 11.36
N ILE A 65 2.61 29.08 11.71
CA ILE A 65 1.52 28.28 12.29
C ILE A 65 2.02 27.48 13.48
N SER A 66 1.09 27.14 14.38
CA SER A 66 1.32 26.19 15.47
C SER A 66 0.33 25.03 15.36
N LEU A 67 0.83 23.81 15.21
CA LEU A 67 0.01 22.61 15.19
C LEU A 67 -0.09 22.04 16.63
N PRO A 68 -1.22 21.39 17.00
CA PRO A 68 -1.42 20.81 18.33
C PRO A 68 -0.66 19.50 18.50
N LEU A 69 0.67 19.55 18.37
CA LEU A 69 1.56 18.41 18.41
C LEU A 69 2.06 18.15 19.84
N GLY A 70 2.17 16.88 20.23
CA GLY A 70 2.86 16.44 21.44
C GLY A 70 4.38 16.35 21.30
N MET A 71 4.94 16.81 20.16
CA MET A 71 6.38 16.79 19.83
C MET A 71 6.78 18.09 19.12
N ASN A 72 8.09 18.36 18.99
CA ASN A 72 8.55 19.54 18.27
C ASN A 72 8.38 19.40 16.75
N ALA A 73 8.50 20.51 16.03
CA ALA A 73 8.26 20.57 14.57
C ALA A 73 9.19 19.69 13.76
N LEU A 74 10.45 19.54 14.16
CA LEU A 74 11.44 18.72 13.47
C LEU A 74 11.15 17.24 13.66
N ASP A 75 10.87 16.81 14.88
CA ASP A 75 10.52 15.41 15.17
C ASP A 75 9.24 15.01 14.45
N TRP A 76 8.23 15.90 14.42
CA TRP A 76 7.02 15.68 13.65
C TRP A 76 7.32 15.52 12.15
N HIS A 77 8.17 16.37 11.60
CA HIS A 77 8.55 16.24 10.18
C HIS A 77 9.24 14.91 9.87
N ILE A 78 10.22 14.52 10.71
CA ILE A 78 10.92 13.23 10.55
C ILE A 78 9.92 12.08 10.66
N HIS A 79 9.04 12.11 11.65
CA HIS A 79 8.00 11.11 11.85
C HIS A 79 7.09 10.99 10.62
N GLU A 80 6.58 12.12 10.11
CA GLU A 80 5.67 12.10 8.97
C GLU A 80 6.33 11.69 7.66
N MET A 81 7.61 11.96 7.48
CA MET A 81 8.35 11.45 6.32
C MET A 81 8.54 9.94 6.39
N LEU A 82 8.82 9.38 7.56
CA LEU A 82 9.03 7.93 7.72
C LEU A 82 7.71 7.16 7.79
N TYR A 83 6.80 7.55 8.68
CA TYR A 83 5.60 6.78 9.00
C TYR A 83 4.35 7.26 8.25
N GLY A 84 4.37 8.50 7.78
CA GLY A 84 3.37 9.00 6.84
C GLY A 84 3.70 8.61 5.40
N TYR A 85 4.73 9.22 4.83
CA TYR A 85 5.06 9.08 3.40
C TYR A 85 5.69 7.73 3.05
N VAL A 86 6.83 7.36 3.68
CA VAL A 86 7.56 6.13 3.33
C VAL A 86 6.72 4.90 3.65
N ALA A 87 6.04 4.85 4.79
CA ALA A 87 5.19 3.72 5.15
C ALA A 87 4.02 3.52 4.17
N ALA A 88 3.37 4.60 3.70
CA ALA A 88 2.35 4.51 2.65
C ALA A 88 2.94 4.02 1.32
N THR A 89 4.13 4.48 0.94
CA THR A 89 4.82 4.03 -0.26
C THR A 89 5.15 2.53 -0.19
N ILE A 90 5.66 2.07 0.95
CA ILE A 90 5.92 0.64 1.21
C ILE A 90 4.62 -0.17 1.13
N ALA A 91 3.52 0.32 1.70
CA ALA A 91 2.22 -0.35 1.62
C ALA A 91 1.74 -0.49 0.18
N GLY A 92 1.81 0.57 -0.62
CA GLY A 92 1.44 0.53 -2.03
C GLY A 92 2.28 -0.49 -2.82
N PHE A 93 3.58 -0.52 -2.56
CA PHE A 93 4.49 -1.49 -3.17
C PHE A 93 4.16 -2.92 -2.72
N LEU A 94 4.09 -3.21 -1.42
CA LEU A 94 3.88 -4.55 -0.89
C LEU A 94 2.53 -5.13 -1.32
N LEU A 95 1.45 -4.37 -1.21
CA LEU A 95 0.10 -4.82 -1.59
C LEU A 95 -0.02 -5.10 -3.10
N THR A 96 0.93 -4.62 -3.90
CA THR A 96 1.02 -4.91 -5.34
C THR A 96 1.98 -6.05 -5.64
N ALA A 97 3.12 -6.11 -4.94
CA ALA A 97 4.17 -7.09 -5.19
C ALA A 97 3.80 -8.49 -4.62
N ILE A 98 3.21 -8.56 -3.43
CA ILE A 98 2.84 -9.82 -2.77
C ILE A 98 1.93 -10.69 -3.65
N PRO A 99 0.84 -10.19 -4.27
CA PRO A 99 0.05 -10.95 -5.23
C PRO A 99 0.84 -11.55 -6.37
N ASN A 100 1.83 -10.80 -6.89
CA ASN A 100 2.68 -11.29 -7.98
C ASN A 100 3.65 -12.39 -7.50
N TRP A 101 4.12 -12.32 -6.27
CA TRP A 101 5.04 -13.31 -5.69
C TRP A 101 4.33 -14.60 -5.25
N THR A 102 3.07 -14.48 -4.84
CA THR A 102 2.31 -15.59 -4.23
C THR A 102 1.29 -16.22 -5.18
N GLY A 103 1.00 -15.56 -6.31
CA GLY A 103 -0.07 -15.96 -7.23
C GLY A 103 -1.49 -15.77 -6.65
N ARG A 104 -1.62 -15.14 -5.49
CA ARG A 104 -2.89 -14.89 -4.80
C ARG A 104 -3.57 -13.63 -5.30
N LEU A 105 -4.85 -13.48 -4.97
CA LEU A 105 -5.59 -12.26 -5.32
C LEU A 105 -5.10 -11.06 -4.49
N PRO A 106 -5.05 -9.87 -5.08
CA PRO A 106 -4.68 -8.66 -4.36
C PRO A 106 -5.74 -8.29 -3.32
N VAL A 107 -5.30 -7.62 -2.26
CA VAL A 107 -6.19 -6.92 -1.33
C VAL A 107 -6.85 -5.77 -2.08
N ASN A 108 -8.17 -5.74 -2.12
CA ASN A 108 -8.96 -4.75 -2.84
C ASN A 108 -10.24 -4.38 -2.07
N GLY A 109 -11.00 -3.45 -2.63
CA GLY A 109 -12.30 -3.03 -2.12
C GLY A 109 -12.24 -2.49 -0.70
N TRP A 110 -13.21 -2.87 0.13
CA TRP A 110 -13.36 -2.37 1.49
C TRP A 110 -12.18 -2.69 2.42
N ARG A 111 -11.49 -3.81 2.20
CA ARG A 111 -10.27 -4.17 2.97
C ARG A 111 -9.13 -3.21 2.69
N LEU A 112 -8.94 -2.85 1.44
CA LEU A 112 -7.95 -1.85 1.04
C LEU A 112 -8.35 -0.45 1.53
N ALA A 113 -9.61 -0.08 1.42
CA ALA A 113 -10.14 1.17 1.97
C ALA A 113 -9.93 1.25 3.49
N GLY A 114 -10.14 0.15 4.22
CA GLY A 114 -9.89 0.06 5.66
C GLY A 114 -8.43 0.34 6.03
N LEU A 115 -7.47 -0.19 5.26
CA LEU A 115 -6.04 0.11 5.48
C LEU A 115 -5.73 1.59 5.22
N VAL A 116 -6.32 2.20 4.19
CA VAL A 116 -6.14 3.64 3.92
C VAL A 116 -6.73 4.49 5.03
N LEU A 117 -7.94 4.14 5.51
CA LEU A 117 -8.58 4.84 6.63
C LEU A 117 -7.76 4.71 7.92
N LEU A 118 -7.18 3.55 8.18
CA LEU A 118 -6.33 3.33 9.34
C LEU A 118 -5.05 4.18 9.25
N TRP A 119 -4.45 4.29 8.08
CA TRP A 119 -3.33 5.18 7.83
C TRP A 119 -3.71 6.65 8.06
N LEU A 120 -4.86 7.11 7.53
CA LEU A 120 -5.38 8.46 7.75
C LEU A 120 -5.64 8.74 9.23
N ALA A 121 -6.21 7.76 9.95
CA ALA A 121 -6.43 7.87 11.39
C ALA A 121 -5.12 8.09 12.17
N GLY A 122 -4.04 7.39 11.79
CA GLY A 122 -2.70 7.62 12.34
C GLY A 122 -2.22 9.05 12.10
N ARG A 123 -2.36 9.58 10.87
CA ARG A 123 -1.98 10.97 10.57
C ARG A 123 -2.77 11.97 11.41
N ALA A 124 -4.08 11.77 11.52
CA ALA A 124 -4.93 12.63 12.36
C ALA A 124 -4.57 12.52 13.85
N ALA A 125 -4.28 11.31 14.35
CA ALA A 125 -3.90 11.10 15.74
C ALA A 125 -2.58 11.81 16.09
N ILE A 126 -1.57 11.73 15.22
CA ILE A 126 -0.29 12.43 15.41
C ILE A 126 -0.48 13.95 15.38
N LEU A 127 -1.27 14.47 14.44
CA LEU A 127 -1.59 15.90 14.37
C LEU A 127 -2.30 16.42 15.63
N LEU A 128 -3.07 15.57 16.29
CA LEU A 128 -3.83 15.91 17.52
C LEU A 128 -3.16 15.40 18.80
N SER A 129 -1.90 15.00 18.74
CA SER A 129 -1.21 14.31 19.82
C SER A 129 -1.11 15.12 21.13
N ALA A 130 -1.07 16.45 21.06
CA ALA A 130 -1.16 17.28 22.27
C ALA A 130 -2.52 17.20 22.97
N ASN A 131 -3.59 16.89 22.22
CA ASN A 131 -4.95 16.83 22.76
C ASN A 131 -5.30 15.45 23.33
N ILE A 132 -4.90 14.38 22.60
CA ILE A 132 -5.27 12.98 22.94
C ILE A 132 -4.19 12.26 23.74
N GLY A 133 -2.99 12.86 23.86
CA GLY A 133 -1.82 12.26 24.49
C GLY A 133 -0.97 11.45 23.52
N GLY A 134 0.36 11.54 23.67
CA GLY A 134 1.33 10.91 22.76
C GLY A 134 1.18 9.39 22.67
N PHE A 135 0.93 8.72 23.81
CA PHE A 135 0.73 7.27 23.83
C PHE A 135 -0.49 6.82 23.02
N ALA A 136 -1.62 7.51 23.15
CA ALA A 136 -2.81 7.18 22.37
C ALA A 136 -2.59 7.44 20.87
N ALA A 137 -1.92 8.54 20.53
CA ALA A 137 -1.55 8.84 19.15
C ALA A 137 -0.65 7.76 18.55
N ALA A 138 0.38 7.33 19.26
CA ALA A 138 1.30 6.27 18.83
C ALA A 138 0.59 4.92 18.64
N LEU A 139 -0.35 4.55 19.52
CA LEU A 139 -1.13 3.31 19.35
C LEU A 139 -1.99 3.33 18.09
N VAL A 140 -2.62 4.45 17.78
CA VAL A 140 -3.42 4.58 16.56
C VAL A 140 -2.51 4.52 15.34
N ASP A 141 -1.38 5.21 15.39
CA ASP A 141 -0.46 5.27 14.25
C ASP A 141 0.20 3.92 13.94
N VAL A 142 0.77 3.26 14.95
CA VAL A 142 1.42 1.95 14.76
C VAL A 142 0.43 0.87 14.31
N SER A 143 -0.86 1.02 14.60
CA SER A 143 -1.90 0.06 14.21
C SER A 143 -1.98 -0.15 12.70
N PHE A 144 -1.69 0.87 11.89
CA PHE A 144 -1.59 0.75 10.44
C PHE A 144 -0.46 -0.20 10.02
N LEU A 145 0.75 -0.03 10.56
CA LEU A 145 1.89 -0.88 10.25
C LEU A 145 1.66 -2.32 10.71
N LEU A 146 1.04 -2.53 11.87
CA LEU A 146 0.65 -3.84 12.37
C LEU A 146 -0.38 -4.52 11.46
N ALA A 147 -1.38 -3.79 11.00
CA ALA A 147 -2.38 -4.29 10.06
C ALA A 147 -1.74 -4.67 8.70
N LEU A 148 -0.86 -3.81 8.17
CA LEU A 148 -0.12 -4.07 6.94
C LEU A 148 0.77 -5.31 7.08
N ALA A 149 1.52 -5.42 8.19
CA ALA A 149 2.36 -6.58 8.48
C ALA A 149 1.54 -7.87 8.57
N SER A 150 0.38 -7.83 9.25
CA SER A 150 -0.53 -8.96 9.37
C SER A 150 -1.04 -9.44 8.01
N VAL A 151 -1.43 -8.51 7.13
CA VAL A 151 -1.83 -8.84 5.76
C VAL A 151 -0.66 -9.45 4.99
N ALA A 152 0.53 -8.84 5.05
CA ALA A 152 1.71 -9.32 4.34
C ALA A 152 2.12 -10.73 4.78
N VAL A 153 2.22 -10.99 6.09
CA VAL A 153 2.53 -12.32 6.64
C VAL A 153 1.52 -13.35 6.18
N ARG A 154 0.24 -13.05 6.33
CA ARG A 154 -0.84 -13.96 5.93
C ARG A 154 -0.72 -14.38 4.47
N GLU A 155 -0.51 -13.44 3.58
CA GLU A 155 -0.45 -13.71 2.13
C GLU A 155 0.85 -14.45 1.75
N ILE A 156 2.00 -14.11 2.35
CA ILE A 156 3.29 -14.78 2.12
C ILE A 156 3.24 -16.23 2.61
N VAL A 157 2.74 -16.46 3.82
CA VAL A 157 2.61 -17.80 4.41
C VAL A 157 1.63 -18.66 3.62
N ALA A 158 0.45 -18.14 3.29
CA ALA A 158 -0.55 -18.83 2.50
C ALA A 158 -0.08 -19.14 1.07
N GLY A 159 0.80 -18.30 0.50
CA GLY A 159 1.45 -18.51 -0.80
C GLY A 159 2.71 -19.38 -0.72
N LYS A 160 3.11 -19.86 0.48
CA LYS A 160 4.34 -20.65 0.73
C LYS A 160 5.61 -19.98 0.16
N ASN A 161 5.63 -18.63 0.10
CA ASN A 161 6.75 -17.87 -0.48
C ASN A 161 7.72 -17.39 0.61
N TRP A 162 8.36 -18.33 1.28
CA TRP A 162 9.25 -18.08 2.41
C TRP A 162 10.44 -17.16 2.08
N ARG A 163 10.89 -17.15 0.82
CA ARG A 163 11.98 -16.27 0.36
C ARG A 163 11.69 -14.80 0.58
N ASN A 164 10.42 -14.39 0.43
CA ASN A 164 9.99 -13.02 0.56
C ASN A 164 9.60 -12.62 2.00
N LEU A 165 9.74 -13.54 2.96
CA LEU A 165 9.56 -13.21 4.39
C LEU A 165 10.60 -12.18 4.88
N ARG A 166 11.74 -12.04 4.19
CA ARG A 166 12.76 -11.00 4.49
C ARG A 166 12.20 -9.59 4.48
N VAL A 167 11.16 -9.33 3.68
CA VAL A 167 10.47 -8.03 3.64
C VAL A 167 9.83 -7.69 4.99
N MET A 168 9.48 -8.71 5.78
CA MET A 168 8.93 -8.50 7.13
C MET A 168 9.92 -7.83 8.08
N VAL A 169 11.23 -7.99 7.86
CA VAL A 169 12.27 -7.31 8.65
C VAL A 169 12.10 -5.80 8.55
N VAL A 170 11.85 -5.28 7.35
CA VAL A 170 11.62 -3.83 7.13
C VAL A 170 10.40 -3.36 7.91
N LEU A 171 9.29 -4.10 7.86
CA LEU A 171 8.07 -3.74 8.59
C LEU A 171 8.28 -3.81 10.12
N VAL A 172 9.02 -4.83 10.61
CA VAL A 172 9.35 -4.93 12.04
C VAL A 172 10.21 -3.75 12.48
N VAL A 173 11.23 -3.37 11.71
CA VAL A 173 12.05 -2.18 12.02
C VAL A 173 11.22 -0.91 12.05
N LEU A 174 10.29 -0.73 11.09
CA LEU A 174 9.39 0.42 11.09
C LEU A 174 8.43 0.40 12.28
N ILE A 175 7.89 -0.75 12.66
CA ILE A 175 7.01 -0.87 13.83
C ILE A 175 7.77 -0.51 15.11
N LEU A 176 8.97 -1.07 15.31
CA LEU A 176 9.78 -0.81 16.49
C LEU A 176 10.29 0.63 16.58
N GLY A 177 10.56 1.26 15.44
CA GLY A 177 11.00 2.66 15.41
C GLY A 177 9.85 3.68 15.50
N ASN A 178 8.60 3.24 15.42
CA ASN A 178 7.41 4.11 15.51
C ASN A 178 6.89 4.23 16.97
N ILE A 179 7.37 3.40 17.87
CA ILE A 179 6.99 3.36 19.30
C ILE A 179 7.99 4.13 20.12
#